data_1447c561a81d03a08c9a7ebae6468c0d
#
_entry.id   1447c561a81d03a08c9a7ebae6468c0d
#
_cell.length_a   1.000
_cell.length_b   1.000
_cell.length_c   1.000
_cell.angle_alpha   90.00
_cell.angle_beta   90.00
_cell.angle_gamma   90.00
#
_symmetry.space_group_name_H-M   'P 1'
#
loop_
_entity.id
_entity.type
_entity.pdbx_description
1 polymer ?
#
loop_
_entity_poly.entity_id
_entity_poly.type
_entity_poly.pdbx_seq_one_letter_code
_entity_poly.pdbx_strand_id
1 'polypeptide(L)'
;MTRRFNLDENFDFKIIPNLNKKELNLLSNDIKNLIIDQCSKFGGHLSSNLGITNLTIALFRSFDFTKDKIIFDIGHNSYPYKILTGRPLTNLRQSDGIDGFQKINESKYDVYDAGHSSTSLSAALGFAKVRDLEHEKYNVIALVGDGGIANGLCFEALNNLVIANTKIIIILNDNEMSISPTTGGLSAILKGIRRNPLVKIIFKDANFEYLGPVDGDDFDQLKKVFDKAKASKRSVLLHVKTSKGEGYKYAEEDHTGEYHFVNPFDKDTGKQKIDLGKNVISFSKVFADLVEEDMKNDEKTIAICPSTTVGAKLSYLFNEFKDRTFDVGISEEHAAIFANAFGVNGYHTYLFMYSTFLQRAYDEVLHDIARNNRHVTLLIDRCGLIGHDGETHQGIYDDGFFYSIPNFTLAMPKDENDAKRLFEYAKHYRHPMAIRYTPAYKNYDEVISINEAPLTNNFEILQNGKTKKLALISMGPHLLSLVSKLKNEDVTIFNALFLKGYDESSVKKLLEFDYVYIYDPYGVESGFTSNLTLDLVKHNYTGKIYTKAIPLKFINKGNILEQEILLNVDVESVVNDIIKINHES
;
A
#
# COMPACT_ATOMS: atom_id res chain seq x y z
N MET A 1 18.85 -19.72 -22.45
CA MET A 1 19.45 -20.88 -21.75
C MET A 1 18.35 -21.91 -21.48
N THR A 2 18.59 -23.17 -21.81
CA THR A 2 17.61 -24.24 -21.55
C THR A 2 17.52 -24.45 -20.03
N ARG A 3 16.33 -24.31 -19.45
CA ARG A 3 16.09 -24.55 -18.02
C ARG A 3 16.44 -26.01 -17.70
N ARG A 4 17.17 -26.26 -16.64
CA ARG A 4 17.55 -27.60 -16.20
C ARG A 4 16.52 -28.21 -15.25
N PHE A 5 15.92 -27.36 -14.39
CA PHE A 5 14.85 -27.79 -13.50
C PHE A 5 13.49 -27.45 -14.11
N ASN A 6 12.57 -28.41 -14.10
CA ASN A 6 11.18 -28.15 -14.46
C ASN A 6 10.48 -27.54 -13.25
N LEU A 7 10.32 -26.20 -13.25
CA LEU A 7 9.71 -25.42 -12.17
C LEU A 7 8.21 -25.24 -12.44
N ASP A 8 7.50 -26.37 -12.53
CA ASP A 8 6.04 -26.41 -12.70
C ASP A 8 5.31 -26.79 -11.40
N GLU A 9 4.03 -27.02 -11.48
CA GLU A 9 3.17 -27.43 -10.38
C GLU A 9 3.55 -28.79 -9.74
N ASN A 10 4.34 -29.59 -10.43
CA ASN A 10 4.80 -30.91 -9.98
C ASN A 10 6.22 -30.85 -9.40
N PHE A 11 6.83 -29.67 -9.24
CA PHE A 11 8.17 -29.56 -8.69
C PHE A 11 8.25 -30.13 -7.27
N ASP A 12 9.08 -31.14 -7.07
CA ASP A 12 9.30 -31.74 -5.76
C ASP A 12 10.49 -31.10 -5.04
N PHE A 13 10.22 -30.16 -4.13
CA PHE A 13 11.26 -29.48 -3.35
C PHE A 13 12.03 -30.42 -2.41
N LYS A 14 11.58 -31.64 -2.16
CA LYS A 14 12.29 -32.63 -1.32
C LYS A 14 13.62 -33.08 -1.92
N ILE A 15 13.88 -32.80 -3.19
CA ILE A 15 15.18 -33.05 -3.82
C ILE A 15 16.25 -32.07 -3.35
N ILE A 16 15.89 -30.85 -2.93
CA ILE A 16 16.81 -29.73 -2.67
C ILE A 16 17.88 -30.07 -1.61
N PRO A 17 17.58 -30.76 -0.48
CA PRO A 17 18.60 -31.12 0.50
C PRO A 17 19.74 -31.97 -0.05
N ASN A 18 19.52 -32.69 -1.15
CA ASN A 18 20.48 -33.61 -1.77
C ASN A 18 21.25 -32.96 -2.95
N LEU A 19 20.91 -31.75 -3.36
CA LEU A 19 21.58 -31.06 -4.46
C LEU A 19 22.99 -30.59 -4.04
N ASN A 20 23.95 -30.79 -4.95
CA ASN A 20 25.29 -30.24 -4.79
C ASN A 20 25.32 -28.74 -5.15
N LYS A 21 26.45 -28.06 -4.85
CA LYS A 21 26.60 -26.60 -5.06
C LYS A 21 26.33 -26.16 -6.50
N LYS A 22 26.74 -26.96 -7.51
CA LYS A 22 26.50 -26.62 -8.93
C LYS A 22 25.00 -26.71 -9.26
N GLU A 23 24.32 -27.71 -8.74
CA GLU A 23 22.89 -27.90 -8.93
C GLU A 23 22.08 -26.83 -8.20
N LEU A 24 22.47 -26.40 -6.99
CA LEU A 24 21.83 -25.29 -6.27
C LEU A 24 21.96 -23.97 -7.06
N ASN A 25 23.13 -23.68 -7.63
CA ASN A 25 23.35 -22.49 -8.46
C ASN A 25 22.49 -22.56 -9.75
N LEU A 26 22.34 -23.74 -10.37
CA LEU A 26 21.47 -23.91 -11.54
C LEU A 26 20.00 -23.68 -11.17
N LEU A 27 19.55 -24.24 -10.04
CA LEU A 27 18.19 -24.04 -9.53
C LEU A 27 17.92 -22.54 -9.26
N SER A 28 18.89 -21.85 -8.64
CA SER A 28 18.79 -20.40 -8.41
C SER A 28 18.62 -19.63 -9.72
N ASN A 29 19.44 -19.92 -10.73
CA ASN A 29 19.35 -19.26 -12.01
C ASN A 29 18.00 -19.54 -12.72
N ASP A 30 17.51 -20.78 -12.65
CA ASP A 30 16.21 -21.12 -13.25
C ASP A 30 15.05 -20.38 -12.56
N ILE A 31 15.08 -20.28 -11.22
CA ILE A 31 14.09 -19.50 -10.44
C ILE A 31 14.16 -18.01 -10.80
N LYS A 32 15.35 -17.41 -10.78
CA LYS A 32 15.56 -15.99 -11.13
C LYS A 32 15.05 -15.67 -12.54
N ASN A 33 15.37 -16.53 -13.51
CA ASN A 33 14.88 -16.40 -14.89
C ASN A 33 13.34 -16.47 -14.96
N LEU A 34 12.72 -17.38 -14.22
CA LEU A 34 11.25 -17.48 -14.18
C LEU A 34 10.62 -16.22 -13.56
N ILE A 35 11.19 -15.69 -12.49
CA ILE A 35 10.72 -14.43 -11.87
C ILE A 35 10.82 -13.28 -12.85
N ILE A 36 11.97 -13.11 -13.53
CA ILE A 36 12.17 -12.06 -14.54
C ILE A 36 11.15 -12.22 -15.67
N ASP A 37 10.93 -13.45 -16.15
CA ASP A 37 9.97 -13.74 -17.22
C ASP A 37 8.54 -13.37 -16.83
N GLN A 38 8.10 -13.71 -15.63
CA GLN A 38 6.74 -13.42 -15.17
C GLN A 38 6.56 -11.92 -14.84
N CYS A 39 7.50 -11.31 -14.13
CA CYS A 39 7.46 -9.88 -13.85
C CYS A 39 7.55 -9.02 -15.11
N SER A 40 8.28 -9.46 -16.15
CA SER A 40 8.34 -8.73 -17.42
C SER A 40 7.00 -8.67 -18.17
N LYS A 41 6.11 -9.65 -17.91
CA LYS A 41 4.78 -9.75 -18.54
C LYS A 41 3.69 -9.09 -17.73
N PHE A 42 3.70 -9.28 -16.41
CA PHE A 42 2.60 -8.95 -15.52
C PHE A 42 2.93 -7.87 -14.49
N GLY A 43 4.20 -7.44 -14.43
CA GLY A 43 4.69 -6.61 -13.33
C GLY A 43 4.85 -7.39 -12.03
N GLY A 44 5.27 -6.71 -10.97
CA GLY A 44 5.41 -7.28 -9.63
C GLY A 44 6.67 -6.86 -8.90
N HIS A 45 6.91 -7.46 -7.73
CA HIS A 45 8.08 -7.17 -6.90
C HIS A 45 9.30 -7.93 -7.43
N LEU A 46 10.16 -7.26 -8.20
CA LEU A 46 11.27 -7.93 -8.89
C LEU A 46 12.52 -8.04 -8.00
N SER A 47 13.10 -6.92 -7.60
CA SER A 47 14.44 -6.89 -6.98
C SER A 47 14.50 -7.64 -5.65
N SER A 48 13.46 -7.53 -4.81
CA SER A 48 13.41 -8.24 -3.52
C SER A 48 13.35 -9.75 -3.69
N ASN A 49 12.65 -10.24 -4.71
CA ASN A 49 12.53 -11.67 -5.00
C ASN A 49 13.82 -12.25 -5.59
N LEU A 50 14.50 -11.51 -6.46
CA LEU A 50 15.80 -11.92 -6.99
C LEU A 50 16.84 -12.04 -5.86
N GLY A 51 16.92 -11.03 -4.99
CA GLY A 51 17.89 -10.99 -3.90
C GLY A 51 17.68 -12.07 -2.83
N ILE A 52 16.45 -12.56 -2.64
CA ILE A 52 16.17 -13.58 -1.62
C ILE A 52 16.18 -15.01 -2.15
N THR A 53 16.41 -15.21 -3.44
CA THR A 53 16.29 -16.53 -4.10
C THR A 53 17.23 -17.55 -3.47
N ASN A 54 18.52 -17.23 -3.27
CA ASN A 54 19.49 -18.14 -2.69
C ASN A 54 19.17 -18.46 -1.23
N LEU A 55 18.79 -17.45 -0.44
CA LEU A 55 18.34 -17.62 0.94
C LEU A 55 17.13 -18.57 1.00
N THR A 56 16.16 -18.41 0.10
CA THR A 56 14.98 -19.29 0.05
C THR A 56 15.32 -20.72 -0.29
N ILE A 57 16.20 -20.96 -1.26
CA ILE A 57 16.71 -22.32 -1.57
C ILE A 57 17.42 -22.94 -0.35
N ALA A 58 18.24 -22.15 0.35
CA ALA A 58 18.92 -22.61 1.56
C ALA A 58 17.96 -22.96 2.71
N LEU A 59 16.83 -22.26 2.80
CA LEU A 59 15.73 -22.63 3.72
C LEU A 59 15.18 -24.00 3.40
N PHE A 60 14.84 -24.31 2.14
CA PHE A 60 14.39 -25.64 1.73
C PHE A 60 15.45 -26.73 1.89
N ARG A 61 16.73 -26.37 1.88
CA ARG A 61 17.82 -27.29 2.18
C ARG A 61 17.90 -27.67 3.66
N SER A 62 17.34 -26.86 4.54
CA SER A 62 17.53 -26.95 5.99
C SER A 62 16.26 -27.23 6.79
N PHE A 63 15.10 -26.86 6.28
CA PHE A 63 13.79 -26.96 6.94
C PHE A 63 12.83 -27.81 6.13
N ASP A 64 11.90 -28.45 6.82
CA ASP A 64 10.82 -29.25 6.23
C ASP A 64 9.50 -28.46 6.25
N PHE A 65 9.18 -27.74 5.18
CA PHE A 65 7.95 -26.95 5.09
C PHE A 65 6.66 -27.77 4.98
N THR A 66 6.74 -29.10 5.01
CA THR A 66 5.55 -29.93 5.29
C THR A 66 5.12 -29.86 6.76
N LYS A 67 6.02 -29.38 7.66
CA LYS A 67 5.82 -29.25 9.11
C LYS A 67 6.18 -27.86 9.60
N ASP A 68 7.40 -27.39 9.27
CA ASP A 68 7.91 -26.08 9.69
C ASP A 68 7.07 -24.96 9.10
N LYS A 69 6.90 -23.86 9.84
CA LYS A 69 6.07 -22.72 9.45
C LYS A 69 6.97 -21.52 9.14
N ILE A 70 6.74 -20.88 8.00
CA ILE A 70 7.41 -19.65 7.61
C ILE A 70 6.40 -18.54 7.35
N ILE A 71 6.66 -17.37 7.95
CA ILE A 71 5.89 -16.15 7.77
C ILE A 71 6.82 -15.12 7.11
N PHE A 72 6.47 -14.71 5.91
CA PHE A 72 7.18 -13.64 5.21
C PHE A 72 6.59 -12.30 5.62
N ASP A 73 7.45 -11.38 6.06
CA ASP A 73 7.02 -10.01 6.33
C ASP A 73 6.62 -9.32 5.03
N ILE A 74 5.46 -8.64 5.00
CA ILE A 74 4.78 -8.16 3.79
C ILE A 74 4.36 -9.31 2.87
N GLY A 75 5.20 -10.30 2.65
CA GLY A 75 4.96 -11.43 1.75
C GLY A 75 5.28 -11.17 0.28
N HIS A 76 5.68 -9.95 -0.08
CA HIS A 76 6.01 -9.54 -1.45
C HIS A 76 7.26 -10.20 -2.02
N ASN A 77 8.12 -10.75 -1.17
CA ASN A 77 9.37 -11.47 -1.50
C ASN A 77 9.20 -12.99 -1.42
N SER A 78 7.98 -13.51 -1.55
CA SER A 78 7.68 -14.94 -1.46
C SER A 78 7.72 -15.70 -2.80
N TYR A 79 8.06 -15.05 -3.93
CA TYR A 79 8.01 -15.69 -5.25
C TYR A 79 8.91 -16.93 -5.34
N PRO A 80 10.18 -16.94 -4.88
CA PRO A 80 10.99 -18.15 -4.87
C PRO A 80 10.34 -19.29 -4.06
N TYR A 81 9.72 -18.96 -2.92
CA TYR A 81 9.00 -19.91 -2.09
C TYR A 81 7.77 -20.50 -2.81
N LYS A 82 7.00 -19.64 -3.48
CA LYS A 82 5.85 -20.07 -4.30
C LYS A 82 6.29 -21.04 -5.41
N ILE A 83 7.34 -20.67 -6.16
CA ILE A 83 7.89 -21.53 -7.23
C ILE A 83 8.32 -22.88 -6.66
N LEU A 84 9.06 -22.90 -5.57
CA LEU A 84 9.55 -24.15 -4.96
C LEU A 84 8.42 -25.00 -4.37
N THR A 85 7.26 -24.41 -4.08
CA THR A 85 6.06 -25.12 -3.59
C THR A 85 5.05 -25.42 -4.71
N GLY A 86 5.50 -25.47 -5.99
CA GLY A 86 4.69 -25.87 -7.12
C GLY A 86 3.78 -24.77 -7.69
N ARG A 87 4.15 -23.51 -7.54
CA ARG A 87 3.40 -22.36 -8.08
C ARG A 87 4.30 -21.54 -9.02
N PRO A 88 4.30 -21.82 -10.33
CA PRO A 88 5.23 -21.23 -11.29
C PRO A 88 4.95 -19.76 -11.64
N LEU A 89 4.23 -19.01 -10.80
CA LEU A 89 3.84 -17.61 -10.97
C LEU A 89 3.00 -17.33 -12.23
N THR A 90 2.22 -18.33 -12.67
CA THR A 90 1.34 -18.18 -13.83
C THR A 90 0.33 -17.04 -13.58
N ASN A 91 0.16 -16.17 -14.58
CA ASN A 91 -0.71 -14.99 -14.49
C ASN A 91 -0.51 -14.19 -13.19
N LEU A 92 0.75 -13.98 -12.81
CA LEU A 92 1.11 -13.30 -11.56
C LEU A 92 0.28 -12.03 -11.35
N ARG A 93 -0.40 -11.94 -10.20
CA ARG A 93 -1.23 -10.80 -9.80
C ARG A 93 -2.47 -10.53 -10.66
N GLN A 94 -2.79 -11.39 -11.63
CA GLN A 94 -4.06 -11.32 -12.37
C GLN A 94 -5.18 -11.97 -11.55
N SER A 95 -6.44 -11.71 -11.93
CA SER A 95 -7.64 -12.21 -11.22
C SER A 95 -7.66 -13.73 -11.05
N ASP A 96 -7.20 -14.46 -12.06
CA ASP A 96 -7.12 -15.93 -12.12
C ASP A 96 -5.73 -16.50 -11.81
N GLY A 97 -4.77 -15.65 -11.42
CA GLY A 97 -3.36 -16.00 -11.29
C GLY A 97 -2.87 -16.11 -9.86
N ILE A 98 -1.56 -16.33 -9.75
CA ILE A 98 -0.85 -16.40 -8.47
C ILE A 98 -0.82 -15.02 -7.79
N ASP A 99 -1.02 -15.01 -6.47
CA ASP A 99 -0.99 -13.80 -5.67
C ASP A 99 0.42 -13.21 -5.54
N GLY A 100 0.52 -11.89 -5.46
CA GLY A 100 1.79 -11.18 -5.25
C GLY A 100 2.34 -11.27 -3.83
N PHE A 101 1.55 -11.78 -2.89
CA PHE A 101 1.88 -11.91 -1.47
C PHE A 101 1.66 -13.34 -0.99
N GLN A 102 2.17 -13.69 0.21
CA GLN A 102 1.86 -14.96 0.85
C GLN A 102 0.36 -14.99 1.20
N LYS A 103 -0.33 -16.10 0.86
CA LYS A 103 -1.78 -16.23 1.03
C LYS A 103 -2.21 -17.65 1.39
N ILE A 104 -2.88 -17.81 2.52
CA ILE A 104 -3.28 -19.12 3.10
C ILE A 104 -4.09 -19.96 2.11
N ASN A 105 -5.05 -19.33 1.42
CA ASN A 105 -5.96 -20.07 0.52
C ASN A 105 -5.32 -20.45 -0.82
N GLU A 106 -4.08 -20.01 -1.08
CA GLU A 106 -3.39 -20.33 -2.32
C GLU A 106 -2.62 -21.65 -2.24
N SER A 107 -2.12 -22.02 -1.06
CA SER A 107 -1.35 -23.24 -0.87
C SER A 107 -1.37 -23.72 0.58
N LYS A 108 -1.38 -25.04 0.79
CA LYS A 108 -1.20 -25.65 2.12
C LYS A 108 0.14 -25.31 2.80
N TYR A 109 1.08 -24.77 2.05
CA TYR A 109 2.39 -24.35 2.57
C TYR A 109 2.39 -22.88 3.05
N ASP A 110 1.40 -22.09 2.67
CA ASP A 110 1.22 -20.73 3.15
C ASP A 110 0.42 -20.75 4.45
N VAL A 111 1.00 -20.27 5.53
CA VAL A 111 0.43 -20.39 6.87
C VAL A 111 -0.13 -19.07 7.40
N TYR A 112 0.11 -17.97 6.69
CA TYR A 112 -0.28 -16.63 7.10
C TYR A 112 -0.55 -15.75 5.89
N ASP A 113 -1.64 -14.98 5.91
CA ASP A 113 -1.89 -13.94 4.93
C ASP A 113 -1.05 -12.71 5.25
N ALA A 114 -0.34 -12.21 4.25
CA ALA A 114 0.54 -11.07 4.38
C ALA A 114 0.14 -9.95 3.40
N GLY A 115 0.73 -8.78 3.55
CA GLY A 115 0.46 -7.60 2.70
C GLY A 115 1.07 -6.33 3.28
N HIS A 116 0.85 -6.04 4.56
CA HIS A 116 1.46 -4.94 5.27
C HIS A 116 2.70 -5.39 6.04
N SER A 117 3.70 -4.50 6.16
CA SER A 117 4.99 -4.79 6.79
C SER A 117 4.87 -4.98 8.32
N SER A 118 5.89 -5.59 8.90
CA SER A 118 6.20 -5.62 10.33
C SER A 118 5.29 -6.51 11.18
N THR A 119 4.40 -7.29 10.56
CA THR A 119 3.46 -8.19 11.26
C THR A 119 4.04 -9.57 11.53
N SER A 120 5.09 -9.97 10.83
CA SER A 120 5.62 -11.34 10.81
C SER A 120 6.11 -11.83 12.17
N LEU A 121 6.73 -10.97 12.98
CA LEU A 121 7.25 -11.34 14.29
C LEU A 121 6.12 -11.66 15.27
N SER A 122 5.10 -10.82 15.32
CA SER A 122 3.92 -11.05 16.16
C SER A 122 3.17 -12.32 15.76
N ALA A 123 2.98 -12.52 14.44
CA ALA A 123 2.36 -13.73 13.92
C ALA A 123 3.19 -14.98 14.28
N ALA A 124 4.51 -14.95 14.08
CA ALA A 124 5.40 -16.06 14.43
C ALA A 124 5.36 -16.39 15.92
N LEU A 125 5.29 -15.37 16.79
CA LEU A 125 5.14 -15.59 18.23
C LEU A 125 3.82 -16.32 18.55
N GLY A 126 2.72 -15.93 17.89
CA GLY A 126 1.44 -16.61 18.00
C GLY A 126 1.51 -18.09 17.58
N PHE A 127 2.08 -18.37 16.41
CA PHE A 127 2.30 -19.75 15.93
C PHE A 127 3.17 -20.59 16.87
N ALA A 128 4.22 -19.98 17.43
CA ALA A 128 5.09 -20.68 18.38
C ALA A 128 4.36 -21.01 19.69
N LYS A 129 3.47 -20.13 20.16
CA LYS A 129 2.63 -20.41 21.33
C LYS A 129 1.62 -21.53 21.07
N VAL A 130 0.99 -21.55 19.90
CA VAL A 130 0.09 -22.66 19.51
C VAL A 130 0.87 -23.97 19.49
N ARG A 131 2.03 -24.01 18.83
CA ARG A 131 2.91 -25.20 18.83
C ARG A 131 3.19 -25.72 20.25
N ASP A 132 3.53 -24.79 21.16
CA ASP A 132 3.89 -25.17 22.54
C ASP A 132 2.68 -25.69 23.33
N LEU A 133 1.49 -25.09 23.12
CA LEU A 133 0.22 -25.52 23.74
C LEU A 133 -0.23 -26.89 23.23
N GLU A 134 -0.01 -27.16 21.96
CA GLU A 134 -0.34 -28.45 21.32
C GLU A 134 0.75 -29.51 21.50
N HIS A 135 1.85 -29.16 22.18
CA HIS A 135 3.01 -30.03 22.40
C HIS A 135 3.65 -30.56 21.10
N GLU A 136 3.50 -29.79 20.01
CA GLU A 136 4.07 -30.13 18.73
C GLU A 136 5.55 -29.73 18.59
N LYS A 137 6.23 -30.26 17.58
CA LYS A 137 7.67 -30.05 17.36
C LYS A 137 7.94 -29.62 15.92
N TYR A 138 7.72 -28.36 15.63
CA TYR A 138 8.12 -27.74 14.37
C TYR A 138 8.81 -26.40 14.62
N ASN A 139 9.59 -25.93 13.65
CA ASN A 139 10.18 -24.62 13.71
C ASN A 139 9.17 -23.58 13.23
N VAL A 140 9.21 -22.40 13.86
CA VAL A 140 8.49 -21.21 13.40
C VAL A 140 9.53 -20.17 12.99
N ILE A 141 9.44 -19.72 11.76
CA ILE A 141 10.38 -18.83 11.11
C ILE A 141 9.65 -17.54 10.72
N ALA A 142 10.16 -16.39 11.15
CA ALA A 142 9.76 -15.08 10.65
C ALA A 142 10.89 -14.54 9.76
N LEU A 143 10.57 -14.19 8.52
CA LEU A 143 11.51 -13.57 7.61
C LEU A 143 11.12 -12.11 7.43
N VAL A 144 11.96 -11.19 7.89
CA VAL A 144 11.71 -9.75 7.92
C VAL A 144 12.86 -8.99 7.26
N GLY A 145 12.54 -7.97 6.48
CA GLY A 145 13.53 -7.05 5.90
C GLY A 145 14.00 -6.00 6.90
N ASP A 146 15.15 -5.38 6.60
CA ASP A 146 15.75 -4.29 7.38
C ASP A 146 14.84 -3.06 7.49
N GLY A 147 14.01 -2.75 6.47
CA GLY A 147 13.00 -1.71 6.55
C GLY A 147 11.84 -2.08 7.49
N GLY A 148 11.35 -3.32 7.42
CA GLY A 148 10.22 -3.80 8.23
C GLY A 148 10.53 -3.94 9.71
N ILE A 149 11.74 -4.39 10.07
CA ILE A 149 12.14 -4.57 11.47
C ILE A 149 12.29 -3.23 12.22
N ALA A 150 12.39 -2.12 11.52
CA ALA A 150 12.51 -0.79 12.11
C ALA A 150 11.18 -0.22 12.63
N ASN A 151 10.04 -0.80 12.27
CA ASN A 151 8.73 -0.35 12.71
C ASN A 151 8.43 -0.72 14.18
N GLY A 152 7.63 0.10 14.86
CA GLY A 152 7.27 -0.07 16.27
C GLY A 152 6.66 -1.43 16.59
N LEU A 153 5.80 -1.96 15.72
CA LEU A 153 5.15 -3.27 15.91
C LEU A 153 6.17 -4.43 16.02
N CYS A 154 7.30 -4.36 15.29
CA CYS A 154 8.38 -5.33 15.46
C CYS A 154 9.04 -5.21 16.85
N PHE A 155 9.22 -3.99 17.36
CA PHE A 155 9.76 -3.79 18.71
C PHE A 155 8.80 -4.28 19.79
N GLU A 156 7.50 -4.12 19.64
CA GLU A 156 6.48 -4.70 20.53
C GLU A 156 6.57 -6.23 20.55
N ALA A 157 6.69 -6.86 19.37
CA ALA A 157 6.86 -8.30 19.25
C ALA A 157 8.16 -8.78 19.91
N LEU A 158 9.28 -8.10 19.67
CA LEU A 158 10.58 -8.42 20.28
C LEU A 158 10.53 -8.30 21.81
N ASN A 159 9.91 -7.23 22.34
CA ASN A 159 9.73 -7.04 23.78
C ASN A 159 8.92 -8.18 24.43
N ASN A 160 7.83 -8.59 23.79
CA ASN A 160 7.00 -9.70 24.28
C ASN A 160 7.70 -11.05 24.13
N LEU A 161 8.51 -11.25 23.10
CA LEU A 161 9.23 -12.50 22.87
C LEU A 161 10.25 -12.81 23.98
N VAL A 162 10.85 -11.77 24.60
CA VAL A 162 11.82 -11.93 25.71
C VAL A 162 11.20 -12.72 26.88
N ILE A 163 9.93 -12.45 27.19
CA ILE A 163 9.21 -13.07 28.32
C ILE A 163 8.32 -14.25 27.91
N ALA A 164 8.17 -14.49 26.62
CA ALA A 164 7.19 -15.45 26.12
C ALA A 164 7.54 -16.92 26.41
N ASN A 165 8.76 -17.23 26.84
CA ASN A 165 9.27 -18.58 27.09
C ASN A 165 8.92 -19.56 25.93
N THR A 166 9.17 -19.12 24.71
CA THR A 166 8.99 -19.90 23.48
C THR A 166 10.14 -19.61 22.53
N LYS A 167 10.25 -20.40 21.46
CA LYS A 167 11.31 -20.26 20.48
C LYS A 167 10.75 -19.95 19.10
N ILE A 168 11.26 -18.87 18.48
CA ILE A 168 11.13 -18.59 17.05
C ILE A 168 12.52 -18.36 16.42
N ILE A 169 12.60 -18.49 15.10
CA ILE A 169 13.79 -18.15 14.32
C ILE A 169 13.44 -16.90 13.49
N ILE A 170 14.05 -15.77 13.83
CA ILE A 170 13.90 -14.53 13.08
C ILE A 170 15.05 -14.46 12.08
N ILE A 171 14.73 -14.35 10.80
CA ILE A 171 15.69 -14.12 9.73
C ILE A 171 15.57 -12.67 9.32
N LEU A 172 16.57 -11.88 9.69
CA LEU A 172 16.72 -10.50 9.24
C LEU A 172 17.42 -10.52 7.89
N ASN A 173 16.68 -10.21 6.84
CA ASN A 173 17.19 -10.03 5.48
C ASN A 173 17.66 -8.58 5.30
N ASP A 174 18.96 -8.37 5.40
CA ASP A 174 19.59 -7.04 5.30
C ASP A 174 20.19 -6.85 3.91
N ASN A 175 19.56 -6.02 3.11
CA ASN A 175 20.05 -5.59 1.80
C ASN A 175 20.26 -4.07 1.70
N GLU A 176 20.18 -3.37 2.85
CA GLU A 176 20.34 -1.92 3.01
C GLU A 176 19.29 -1.07 2.23
N MET A 177 18.20 -1.72 1.78
CA MET A 177 17.16 -1.13 0.95
C MET A 177 15.77 -1.55 1.45
N SER A 178 14.90 -0.56 1.64
CA SER A 178 13.44 -0.74 1.65
C SER A 178 12.91 -0.58 0.20
N ILE A 179 11.99 0.34 -0.04
CA ILE A 179 11.71 0.83 -1.41
C ILE A 179 12.93 1.65 -1.87
N SER A 180 13.32 2.65 -1.09
CA SER A 180 14.55 3.44 -1.17
C SER A 180 15.62 2.93 -0.17
N PRO A 181 16.85 3.47 -0.15
CA PRO A 181 17.84 3.14 0.86
C PRO A 181 17.29 3.33 2.28
N THR A 182 17.47 2.33 3.15
CA THR A 182 16.98 2.39 4.53
C THR A 182 17.67 3.50 5.31
N THR A 183 16.88 4.27 6.06
CA THR A 183 17.30 5.41 6.88
C THR A 183 17.10 5.12 8.37
N GLY A 184 17.59 6.02 9.22
CA GLY A 184 17.36 5.99 10.66
C GLY A 184 18.41 5.23 11.48
N GLY A 185 18.20 5.27 12.80
CA GLY A 185 19.18 4.76 13.79
C GLY A 185 19.42 3.25 13.69
N LEU A 186 18.37 2.45 13.44
CA LEU A 186 18.51 1.01 13.32
C LEU A 186 19.33 0.61 12.08
N SER A 187 19.11 1.29 10.94
CA SER A 187 19.93 1.08 9.74
C SER A 187 21.41 1.40 10.01
N ALA A 188 21.69 2.50 10.72
CA ALA A 188 23.04 2.84 11.13
C ALA A 188 23.65 1.79 12.08
N ILE A 189 22.84 1.26 13.00
CA ILE A 189 23.22 0.16 13.90
C ILE A 189 23.54 -1.11 13.11
N LEU A 190 22.69 -1.53 12.17
CA LEU A 190 22.93 -2.72 11.36
C LEU A 190 24.19 -2.59 10.49
N LYS A 191 24.43 -1.41 9.90
CA LYS A 191 25.70 -1.08 9.23
C LYS A 191 26.89 -1.11 10.18
N GLY A 192 26.71 -0.67 11.43
CA GLY A 192 27.73 -0.68 12.49
C GLY A 192 28.05 -2.08 13.01
N ILE A 193 27.14 -3.05 12.97
CA ILE A 193 27.39 -4.46 13.36
C ILE A 193 28.56 -5.05 12.57
N ARG A 194 28.78 -4.62 11.35
CA ARG A 194 29.96 -5.01 10.54
C ARG A 194 31.28 -4.63 11.23
N ARG A 195 31.28 -3.56 12.05
CA ARG A 195 32.50 -2.93 12.61
C ARG A 195 32.56 -2.94 14.14
N ASN A 196 31.44 -3.13 14.83
CA ASN A 196 31.40 -2.97 16.28
C ASN A 196 30.70 -4.14 16.98
N PRO A 197 31.43 -4.96 17.75
CA PRO A 197 30.90 -6.09 18.52
C PRO A 197 29.88 -5.66 19.60
N LEU A 198 29.83 -4.38 20.00
CA LEU A 198 28.91 -3.87 21.03
C LEU A 198 27.43 -3.97 20.61
N VAL A 199 27.14 -3.97 19.31
CA VAL A 199 25.75 -4.10 18.83
C VAL A 199 25.20 -5.51 19.03
N LYS A 200 26.09 -6.54 19.03
CA LYS A 200 25.70 -7.91 19.41
C LYS A 200 25.15 -7.98 20.84
N ILE A 201 25.56 -7.05 21.70
CA ILE A 201 25.17 -6.98 23.10
C ILE A 201 23.67 -6.65 23.24
N ILE A 202 23.13 -5.73 22.46
CA ILE A 202 21.71 -5.33 22.52
C ILE A 202 20.78 -6.54 22.35
N PHE A 203 21.03 -7.37 21.33
CA PHE A 203 20.20 -8.55 21.09
C PHE A 203 20.54 -9.72 22.04
N LYS A 204 21.79 -9.85 22.48
CA LYS A 204 22.22 -10.89 23.41
C LYS A 204 21.64 -10.69 24.81
N ASP A 205 21.61 -9.46 25.29
CA ASP A 205 21.05 -9.13 26.62
C ASP A 205 19.51 -9.23 26.63
N ALA A 206 18.86 -9.16 25.46
CA ALA A 206 17.42 -9.41 25.31
C ALA A 206 17.06 -10.91 25.24
N ASN A 207 17.91 -11.80 25.71
CA ASN A 207 17.71 -13.27 25.73
C ASN A 207 17.59 -13.94 24.36
N PHE A 208 18.12 -13.30 23.31
CA PHE A 208 18.24 -13.88 21.97
C PHE A 208 19.62 -14.45 21.72
N GLU A 209 19.69 -15.47 20.87
CA GLU A 209 20.94 -15.87 20.24
C GLU A 209 21.09 -15.12 18.91
N TYR A 210 22.11 -14.26 18.81
CA TYR A 210 22.43 -13.58 17.57
C TYR A 210 23.42 -14.39 16.75
N LEU A 211 23.06 -14.72 15.49
CA LEU A 211 23.89 -15.40 14.51
C LEU A 211 24.08 -14.50 13.28
N GLY A 212 25.32 -14.35 12.85
CA GLY A 212 25.62 -13.56 11.66
C GLY A 212 26.51 -12.33 11.93
N PRO A 213 26.62 -11.36 10.99
CA PRO A 213 26.04 -11.44 9.65
C PRO A 213 26.67 -12.56 8.80
N VAL A 214 25.85 -13.19 7.96
CA VAL A 214 26.25 -14.22 7.00
C VAL A 214 25.89 -13.81 5.59
N ASP A 215 26.66 -14.33 4.62
CA ASP A 215 26.41 -14.12 3.21
C ASP A 215 25.20 -14.93 2.76
N GLY A 216 24.17 -14.25 2.19
CA GLY A 216 22.95 -14.87 1.69
C GLY A 216 23.13 -15.69 0.42
N ASP A 217 24.29 -15.59 -0.23
CA ASP A 217 24.63 -16.33 -1.44
C ASP A 217 25.55 -17.54 -1.16
N ASP A 218 26.02 -17.70 0.09
CA ASP A 218 26.81 -18.86 0.50
C ASP A 218 25.92 -19.96 1.11
N PHE A 219 25.50 -20.92 0.29
CA PHE A 219 24.67 -22.05 0.71
C PHE A 219 25.26 -22.86 1.88
N ASP A 220 26.58 -22.97 1.99
CA ASP A 220 27.21 -23.77 3.05
C ASP A 220 27.29 -22.99 4.37
N GLN A 221 27.52 -21.68 4.34
CA GLN A 221 27.39 -20.83 5.51
C GLN A 221 25.93 -20.80 6.00
N LEU A 222 24.97 -20.59 5.09
CA LEU A 222 23.54 -20.59 5.42
C LEU A 222 23.13 -21.89 6.08
N LYS A 223 23.52 -23.04 5.52
CA LYS A 223 23.22 -24.35 6.14
C LYS A 223 23.77 -24.47 7.55
N LYS A 224 25.02 -24.07 7.78
CA LYS A 224 25.66 -24.13 9.11
C LYS A 224 24.92 -23.28 10.14
N VAL A 225 24.49 -22.06 9.78
CA VAL A 225 23.79 -21.17 10.71
C VAL A 225 22.34 -21.60 10.94
N PHE A 226 21.66 -22.16 9.94
CA PHE A 226 20.34 -22.74 10.11
C PHE A 226 20.37 -23.96 11.03
N ASP A 227 21.38 -24.83 10.90
CA ASP A 227 21.54 -25.97 11.81
C ASP A 227 21.79 -25.51 13.25
N LYS A 228 22.58 -24.45 13.46
CA LYS A 228 22.77 -23.82 14.78
C LYS A 228 21.45 -23.22 15.29
N ALA A 229 20.71 -22.49 14.45
CA ALA A 229 19.43 -21.90 14.82
C ALA A 229 18.41 -22.98 15.25
N LYS A 230 18.33 -24.10 14.52
CA LYS A 230 17.49 -25.26 14.90
C LYS A 230 17.90 -25.85 16.25
N ALA A 231 19.19 -25.99 16.50
CA ALA A 231 19.72 -26.59 17.74
C ALA A 231 19.61 -25.68 18.95
N SER A 232 19.49 -24.36 18.78
CA SER A 232 19.34 -23.41 19.87
C SER A 232 18.10 -23.71 20.72
N LYS A 233 18.22 -23.52 22.04
CA LYS A 233 17.11 -23.58 23.00
C LYS A 233 16.40 -22.23 23.18
N ARG A 234 16.97 -21.15 22.65
CA ARG A 234 16.44 -19.79 22.71
C ARG A 234 15.97 -19.35 21.33
N SER A 235 15.20 -18.29 21.28
CA SER A 235 14.92 -17.60 20.02
C SER A 235 16.20 -17.10 19.40
N VAL A 236 16.25 -17.12 18.06
CA VAL A 236 17.44 -16.76 17.29
C VAL A 236 17.11 -15.58 16.39
N LEU A 237 17.96 -14.56 16.43
CA LEU A 237 18.01 -13.52 15.40
C LEU A 237 19.18 -13.84 14.45
N LEU A 238 18.84 -14.32 13.27
CA LEU A 238 19.80 -14.64 12.21
C LEU A 238 19.87 -13.48 11.23
N HIS A 239 21.02 -12.81 11.18
CA HIS A 239 21.28 -11.70 10.27
C HIS A 239 21.92 -12.22 8.98
N VAL A 240 21.20 -12.07 7.86
CA VAL A 240 21.62 -12.52 6.53
C VAL A 240 21.73 -11.30 5.62
N LYS A 241 22.83 -11.21 4.91
CA LYS A 241 23.07 -10.17 3.91
C LYS A 241 22.78 -10.70 2.54
N THR A 242 21.93 -9.98 1.81
CA THR A 242 21.58 -10.26 0.43
C THR A 242 21.82 -9.05 -0.47
N SER A 243 21.86 -9.28 -1.77
CA SER A 243 21.99 -8.23 -2.78
C SER A 243 20.67 -8.08 -3.53
N LYS A 244 20.01 -6.93 -3.36
CA LYS A 244 18.72 -6.64 -4.04
C LYS A 244 18.92 -6.62 -5.55
N GLY A 245 18.04 -7.30 -6.31
CA GLY A 245 18.11 -7.34 -7.77
C GLY A 245 19.11 -8.33 -8.37
N GLU A 246 19.80 -9.13 -7.56
CA GLU A 246 20.87 -10.06 -7.98
C GLU A 246 20.45 -10.99 -9.12
N GLY A 247 21.25 -11.01 -10.18
CA GLY A 247 21.03 -11.81 -11.39
C GLY A 247 20.28 -11.09 -12.51
N TYR A 248 19.92 -9.80 -12.32
CA TYR A 248 19.37 -8.95 -13.37
C TYR A 248 20.01 -7.57 -13.37
N LYS A 249 20.86 -7.29 -14.36
CA LYS A 249 21.72 -6.11 -14.42
C LYS A 249 21.01 -4.79 -14.06
N TYR A 250 19.85 -4.54 -14.64
CA TYR A 250 19.12 -3.27 -14.45
C TYR A 250 18.57 -3.13 -13.01
N ALA A 251 18.25 -4.24 -12.37
CA ALA A 251 17.81 -4.26 -10.99
C ALA A 251 18.98 -4.18 -9.99
N GLU A 252 20.17 -4.70 -10.35
CA GLU A 252 21.41 -4.58 -9.55
C GLU A 252 21.94 -3.15 -9.55
N GLU A 253 21.83 -2.45 -10.68
CA GLU A 253 22.27 -1.06 -10.88
C GLU A 253 21.27 -0.03 -10.32
N ASP A 254 20.08 -0.46 -9.86
CA ASP A 254 19.04 0.41 -9.33
C ASP A 254 19.33 0.84 -7.89
N HIS A 255 19.66 2.11 -7.72
CA HIS A 255 19.85 2.76 -6.41
C HIS A 255 18.68 3.66 -6.00
N THR A 256 17.65 3.75 -6.84
CA THR A 256 16.48 4.61 -6.63
C THR A 256 15.27 3.86 -6.09
N GLY A 257 15.19 2.55 -6.31
CA GLY A 257 14.07 1.68 -5.94
C GLY A 257 13.05 1.49 -7.04
N GLU A 258 13.33 1.90 -8.28
CA GLU A 258 12.44 1.72 -9.42
C GLU A 258 12.14 0.25 -9.74
N TYR A 259 13.13 -0.65 -9.47
CA TYR A 259 12.98 -2.08 -9.65
C TYR A 259 12.48 -2.81 -8.39
N HIS A 260 12.13 -2.09 -7.32
CA HIS A 260 11.45 -2.69 -6.17
C HIS A 260 10.12 -3.28 -6.60
N PHE A 261 9.32 -2.47 -7.30
CA PHE A 261 8.08 -2.86 -7.95
C PHE A 261 8.12 -2.40 -9.42
N VAL A 262 7.90 -3.32 -10.36
CA VAL A 262 7.94 -3.03 -11.79
C VAL A 262 6.57 -3.22 -12.44
N ASN A 263 6.26 -2.36 -13.41
CA ASN A 263 5.24 -2.66 -14.42
C ASN A 263 5.80 -3.67 -15.42
N PRO A 264 4.99 -4.24 -16.33
CA PRO A 264 5.51 -5.00 -17.46
C PRO A 264 6.67 -4.27 -18.14
N PHE A 265 7.73 -4.99 -18.50
CA PHE A 265 8.94 -4.38 -19.02
C PHE A 265 9.60 -5.23 -20.11
N ASP A 266 10.49 -4.62 -20.88
CA ASP A 266 11.33 -5.31 -21.84
C ASP A 266 12.58 -5.86 -21.13
N LYS A 267 12.81 -7.16 -21.19
CA LYS A 267 13.89 -7.83 -20.44
C LYS A 267 15.28 -7.45 -20.94
N ASP A 268 15.43 -7.15 -22.20
CA ASP A 268 16.74 -6.90 -22.82
C ASP A 268 17.20 -5.46 -22.58
N THR A 269 16.26 -4.53 -22.43
CA THR A 269 16.55 -3.11 -22.23
C THR A 269 16.25 -2.61 -20.82
N GLY A 270 15.55 -3.39 -20.00
CA GLY A 270 15.09 -2.99 -18.66
C GLY A 270 13.94 -1.97 -18.67
N LYS A 271 13.55 -1.44 -19.82
CA LYS A 271 12.55 -0.37 -19.91
C LYS A 271 11.16 -0.86 -19.54
N GLN A 272 10.57 -0.22 -18.56
CA GLN A 272 9.19 -0.50 -18.17
C GLN A 272 8.22 0.00 -19.25
N LYS A 273 7.21 -0.82 -19.54
CA LYS A 273 6.11 -0.48 -20.47
C LYS A 273 5.03 0.24 -19.67
N ILE A 274 5.28 1.51 -19.37
CA ILE A 274 4.29 2.37 -18.73
C ILE A 274 3.47 3.01 -19.84
N ASP A 275 2.39 2.37 -20.23
CA ASP A 275 1.38 3.01 -21.07
C ASP A 275 0.33 3.65 -20.17
N LEU A 276 0.56 4.89 -19.81
CA LEU A 276 -0.45 5.68 -19.08
C LEU A 276 -1.62 6.09 -20.00
N GLY A 277 -1.55 5.77 -21.30
CA GLY A 277 -2.50 6.27 -22.28
C GLY A 277 -2.28 7.74 -22.63
N LYS A 278 -2.96 8.21 -23.67
CA LYS A 278 -2.97 9.65 -24.02
C LYS A 278 -3.84 10.39 -23.00
N ASN A 279 -3.42 11.59 -22.63
CA ASN A 279 -4.16 12.50 -21.74
C ASN A 279 -4.36 11.95 -20.30
N VAL A 280 -3.41 11.17 -19.76
CA VAL A 280 -3.44 10.78 -18.36
C VAL A 280 -2.61 11.74 -17.52
N ILE A 281 -3.21 12.26 -16.47
CA ILE A 281 -2.59 13.18 -15.49
C ILE A 281 -2.36 12.41 -14.18
N SER A 282 -1.15 12.52 -13.63
CA SER A 282 -0.81 11.92 -12.34
C SER A 282 -1.12 12.89 -11.20
N PHE A 283 -2.09 12.57 -10.36
CA PHE A 283 -2.37 13.36 -9.15
C PHE A 283 -1.20 13.37 -8.18
N SER A 284 -0.49 12.23 -8.04
CA SER A 284 0.72 12.19 -7.20
C SER A 284 1.74 13.24 -7.62
N LYS A 285 1.93 13.44 -8.94
CA LYS A 285 2.85 14.48 -9.45
C LYS A 285 2.28 15.89 -9.25
N VAL A 286 0.97 16.09 -9.50
CA VAL A 286 0.32 17.39 -9.29
C VAL A 286 0.48 17.86 -7.84
N PHE A 287 0.18 17.01 -6.87
CA PHE A 287 0.32 17.38 -5.45
C PHE A 287 1.79 17.56 -5.03
N ALA A 288 2.70 16.76 -5.57
CA ALA A 288 4.13 16.94 -5.32
C ALA A 288 4.63 18.32 -5.81
N ASP A 289 4.20 18.74 -7.01
CA ASP A 289 4.57 20.05 -7.58
C ASP A 289 3.95 21.22 -6.81
N LEU A 290 2.70 21.09 -6.37
CA LEU A 290 2.03 22.10 -5.56
C LEU A 290 2.71 22.28 -4.19
N VAL A 291 3.13 21.18 -3.55
CA VAL A 291 3.89 21.25 -2.29
C VAL A 291 5.27 21.87 -2.51
N GLU A 292 5.95 21.53 -3.62
CA GLU A 292 7.23 22.15 -3.98
C GLU A 292 7.10 23.68 -4.11
N GLU A 293 6.07 24.15 -4.82
CA GLU A 293 5.81 25.57 -4.99
C GLU A 293 5.53 26.26 -3.66
N ASP A 294 4.73 25.63 -2.79
CA ASP A 294 4.43 26.18 -1.46
C ASP A 294 5.70 26.24 -0.58
N MET A 295 6.53 25.20 -0.60
CA MET A 295 7.80 25.16 0.12
C MET A 295 8.82 26.19 -0.37
N LYS A 296 8.77 26.59 -1.63
CA LYS A 296 9.58 27.72 -2.16
C LYS A 296 9.13 29.07 -1.63
N ASN A 297 7.84 29.21 -1.37
CA ASN A 297 7.23 30.49 -1.00
C ASN A 297 7.04 30.66 0.52
N ASP A 298 7.00 29.57 1.30
CA ASP A 298 6.82 29.60 2.76
C ASP A 298 7.84 28.68 3.46
N GLU A 299 8.74 29.28 4.24
CA GLU A 299 9.75 28.54 5.03
C GLU A 299 9.14 27.72 6.17
N LYS A 300 7.89 27.97 6.55
CA LYS A 300 7.16 27.19 7.56
C LYS A 300 6.35 26.03 6.98
N THR A 301 6.65 25.63 5.76
CA THR A 301 6.04 24.46 5.13
C THR A 301 6.95 23.24 5.26
N ILE A 302 6.37 22.13 5.72
CA ILE A 302 7.04 20.83 5.96
C ILE A 302 6.36 19.73 5.15
N ALA A 303 7.15 18.80 4.59
CA ALA A 303 6.64 17.61 3.96
C ALA A 303 7.18 16.33 4.64
N ILE A 304 6.28 15.43 4.99
CA ILE A 304 6.58 14.14 5.63
C ILE A 304 5.99 13.02 4.80
N CYS A 305 6.78 11.95 4.58
CA CYS A 305 6.32 10.77 3.83
C CYS A 305 6.95 9.49 4.43
N PRO A 306 6.16 8.57 4.99
CA PRO A 306 6.69 7.29 5.47
C PRO A 306 6.97 6.33 4.31
N SER A 307 8.25 6.19 3.95
CA SER A 307 8.82 5.20 3.00
C SER A 307 8.31 5.21 1.55
N THR A 308 7.32 6.00 1.18
CA THR A 308 6.68 5.93 -0.15
C THR A 308 7.06 7.08 -1.08
N THR A 309 8.18 7.74 -0.84
CA THR A 309 8.65 8.95 -1.56
C THR A 309 8.73 8.79 -3.07
N VAL A 310 9.20 7.63 -3.57
CA VAL A 310 9.30 7.33 -5.01
C VAL A 310 7.91 7.23 -5.63
N GLY A 311 7.02 6.46 -5.02
CA GLY A 311 5.66 6.27 -5.51
C GLY A 311 4.81 7.53 -5.47
N ALA A 312 4.96 8.35 -4.44
CA ALA A 312 4.30 9.65 -4.29
C ALA A 312 4.97 10.77 -5.12
N LYS A 313 5.99 10.45 -5.94
CA LYS A 313 6.71 11.40 -6.82
C LYS A 313 7.45 12.52 -6.07
N LEU A 314 7.93 12.25 -4.85
CA LEU A 314 8.54 13.24 -3.97
C LEU A 314 10.07 13.25 -4.00
N SER A 315 10.73 12.34 -4.72
CA SER A 315 12.19 12.16 -4.65
C SER A 315 12.99 13.45 -4.92
N TYR A 316 12.53 14.27 -5.86
CA TYR A 316 13.18 15.54 -6.18
C TYR A 316 12.98 16.58 -5.07
N LEU A 317 11.79 16.69 -4.50
CA LEU A 317 11.45 17.57 -3.41
C LEU A 317 12.28 17.29 -2.15
N PHE A 318 12.47 16.00 -1.84
CA PHE A 318 13.30 15.56 -0.71
C PHE A 318 14.81 15.80 -0.94
N ASN A 319 15.25 15.90 -2.17
CA ASN A 319 16.62 16.30 -2.50
C ASN A 319 16.83 17.82 -2.41
N GLU A 320 15.81 18.61 -2.76
CA GLU A 320 15.89 20.08 -2.76
C GLU A 320 15.73 20.67 -1.35
N PHE A 321 14.77 20.19 -0.54
CA PHE A 321 14.42 20.74 0.77
C PHE A 321 14.80 19.81 1.93
N LYS A 322 16.05 19.37 2.00
CA LYS A 322 16.54 18.35 2.95
C LYS A 322 16.23 18.61 4.42
N ASP A 323 16.18 19.89 4.83
CA ASP A 323 15.92 20.28 6.22
C ASP A 323 14.43 20.39 6.57
N ARG A 324 13.55 20.32 5.56
CA ARG A 324 12.10 20.49 5.68
C ARG A 324 11.30 19.31 5.10
N THR A 325 11.99 18.25 4.69
CA THR A 325 11.38 17.03 4.18
C THR A 325 11.88 15.83 4.96
N PHE A 326 10.96 14.93 5.36
CA PHE A 326 11.30 13.84 6.26
C PHE A 326 10.72 12.51 5.72
N ASP A 327 11.61 11.62 5.24
CA ASP A 327 11.29 10.21 5.08
C ASP A 327 11.57 9.50 6.42
N VAL A 328 10.53 9.13 7.12
CA VAL A 328 10.64 8.54 8.46
C VAL A 328 10.72 7.00 8.43
N GLY A 329 10.84 6.41 7.23
CA GLY A 329 10.78 4.96 7.06
C GLY A 329 9.34 4.44 7.20
N ILE A 330 9.18 3.13 7.36
CA ILE A 330 7.87 2.50 7.56
C ILE A 330 7.41 2.76 9.01
N SER A 331 6.87 3.96 9.27
CA SER A 331 6.54 4.45 10.61
C SER A 331 5.39 5.46 10.53
N GLU A 332 4.23 5.01 10.10
CA GLU A 332 3.05 5.84 9.83
C GLU A 332 2.54 6.53 11.10
N GLU A 333 2.54 5.81 12.23
CA GLU A 333 2.14 6.31 13.55
C GLU A 333 3.06 7.46 13.99
N HIS A 334 4.38 7.26 13.88
CA HIS A 334 5.36 8.31 14.16
C HIS A 334 5.18 9.52 13.24
N ALA A 335 4.94 9.28 11.94
CA ALA A 335 4.74 10.35 10.95
C ALA A 335 3.57 11.25 11.33
N ALA A 336 2.45 10.69 11.80
CA ALA A 336 1.27 11.45 12.21
C ALA A 336 1.54 12.34 13.44
N ILE A 337 2.15 11.78 14.49
CA ILE A 337 2.52 12.54 15.70
C ILE A 337 3.54 13.63 15.35
N PHE A 338 4.54 13.28 14.53
CA PHE A 338 5.60 14.20 14.11
C PHE A 338 5.03 15.38 13.30
N ALA A 339 4.10 15.10 12.37
CA ALA A 339 3.37 16.12 11.62
C ALA A 339 2.60 17.07 12.55
N ASN A 340 1.88 16.54 13.54
CA ASN A 340 1.15 17.34 14.51
C ASN A 340 2.08 18.25 15.33
N ALA A 341 3.27 17.74 15.71
CA ALA A 341 4.23 18.55 16.47
C ALA A 341 4.69 19.81 15.70
N PHE A 342 4.88 19.73 14.40
CA PHE A 342 5.12 20.90 13.55
C PHE A 342 3.90 21.83 13.52
N GLY A 343 2.69 21.27 13.37
CA GLY A 343 1.45 22.05 13.37
C GLY A 343 1.23 22.81 14.68
N VAL A 344 1.57 22.21 15.83
CA VAL A 344 1.53 22.89 17.14
C VAL A 344 2.48 24.07 17.19
N ASN A 345 3.62 24.00 16.52
CA ASN A 345 4.62 25.07 16.46
C ASN A 345 4.38 26.08 15.33
N GLY A 346 3.21 26.03 14.70
CA GLY A 346 2.78 27.01 13.68
C GLY A 346 3.32 26.78 12.29
N TYR A 347 3.79 25.56 12.00
CA TYR A 347 4.12 25.14 10.63
C TYR A 347 2.89 24.57 9.95
N HIS A 348 2.82 24.67 8.63
CA HIS A 348 1.92 23.87 7.80
C HIS A 348 2.62 22.57 7.42
N THR A 349 2.00 21.44 7.71
CA THR A 349 2.59 20.14 7.43
C THR A 349 1.76 19.38 6.40
N TYR A 350 2.39 19.00 5.30
CA TYR A 350 1.86 18.05 4.31
C TYR A 350 2.34 16.65 4.67
N LEU A 351 1.40 15.79 5.05
CA LEU A 351 1.66 14.40 5.40
C LEU A 351 1.16 13.51 4.26
N PHE A 352 2.09 12.95 3.49
CA PHE A 352 1.79 12.03 2.40
C PHE A 352 1.66 10.61 2.92
N MET A 353 0.54 9.95 2.63
CA MET A 353 0.32 8.54 2.95
C MET A 353 -0.48 7.85 1.84
N TYR A 354 -0.28 6.55 1.67
CA TYR A 354 -1.22 5.75 0.88
C TYR A 354 -2.45 5.44 1.72
N SER A 355 -3.64 5.42 1.08
CA SER A 355 -4.91 5.16 1.74
C SER A 355 -4.87 3.90 2.62
N THR A 356 -4.35 2.79 2.09
CA THR A 356 -4.26 1.53 2.85
C THR A 356 -3.29 1.61 4.04
N PHE A 357 -2.18 2.36 3.94
CA PHE A 357 -1.19 2.48 5.03
C PHE A 357 -1.62 3.44 6.12
N LEU A 358 -2.49 4.40 5.80
CA LEU A 358 -3.09 5.31 6.77
C LEU A 358 -3.83 4.57 7.90
N GLN A 359 -4.31 3.36 7.63
CA GLN A 359 -4.99 2.52 8.65
C GLN A 359 -4.16 2.29 9.91
N ARG A 360 -2.81 2.27 9.81
CA ARG A 360 -1.92 2.12 10.96
C ARG A 360 -1.94 3.30 11.91
N ALA A 361 -2.12 4.49 11.38
CA ALA A 361 -2.07 5.75 12.14
C ALA A 361 -3.46 6.24 12.57
N TYR A 362 -4.46 5.35 12.69
CA TYR A 362 -5.82 5.74 13.06
C TYR A 362 -5.87 6.48 14.40
N ASP A 363 -5.23 5.93 15.43
CA ASP A 363 -5.20 6.52 16.75
C ASP A 363 -4.50 7.88 16.75
N GLU A 364 -3.35 7.98 16.10
CA GLU A 364 -2.55 9.21 16.05
C GLU A 364 -3.24 10.31 15.23
N VAL A 365 -3.96 9.93 14.17
CA VAL A 365 -4.76 10.90 13.40
C VAL A 365 -5.96 11.38 14.22
N LEU A 366 -6.65 10.49 14.93
CA LEU A 366 -7.77 10.83 15.82
C LEU A 366 -7.29 11.62 17.04
N HIS A 367 -6.36 11.02 17.81
CA HIS A 367 -5.97 11.52 19.13
C HIS A 367 -5.02 12.71 19.04
N ASP A 368 -4.02 12.67 18.16
CA ASP A 368 -2.99 13.70 18.10
C ASP A 368 -3.32 14.79 17.07
N ILE A 369 -3.71 14.46 15.84
CA ILE A 369 -3.98 15.47 14.82
C ILE A 369 -5.36 16.11 15.03
N ALA A 370 -6.44 15.32 15.00
CA ALA A 370 -7.80 15.85 15.00
C ALA A 370 -8.17 16.52 16.32
N ARG A 371 -7.83 15.90 17.46
CA ARG A 371 -8.12 16.45 18.79
C ARG A 371 -7.35 17.75 19.05
N ASN A 372 -6.11 17.85 18.60
CA ASN A 372 -5.32 19.09 18.71
C ASN A 372 -5.74 20.17 17.72
N ASN A 373 -6.46 19.78 16.66
CA ASN A 373 -7.06 20.69 15.67
C ASN A 373 -6.04 21.70 15.09
N ARG A 374 -4.93 21.19 14.56
CA ARG A 374 -3.82 22.01 14.04
C ARG A 374 -3.71 21.91 12.52
N HIS A 375 -2.91 22.79 11.94
CA HIS A 375 -2.72 22.90 10.50
C HIS A 375 -1.88 21.74 9.95
N VAL A 376 -2.51 20.61 9.73
CA VAL A 376 -1.94 19.41 9.10
C VAL A 376 -2.83 18.99 7.93
N THR A 377 -2.25 18.92 6.74
CA THR A 377 -2.94 18.45 5.54
C THR A 377 -2.43 17.05 5.19
N LEU A 378 -3.32 16.05 5.26
CA LEU A 378 -3.05 14.71 4.80
C LEU A 378 -3.29 14.65 3.28
N LEU A 379 -2.28 14.26 2.52
CA LEU A 379 -2.34 14.01 1.09
C LEU A 379 -2.37 12.48 0.88
N ILE A 380 -3.59 11.94 0.66
CA ILE A 380 -3.87 10.50 0.69
C ILE A 380 -3.91 9.97 -0.74
N ASP A 381 -2.84 9.31 -1.12
CA ASP A 381 -2.65 8.72 -2.43
C ASP A 381 -3.23 7.29 -2.51
N ARG A 382 -3.51 6.79 -3.68
CA ARG A 382 -4.05 5.44 -3.97
C ARG A 382 -5.42 5.20 -3.35
N CYS A 383 -6.31 6.19 -3.42
CA CYS A 383 -7.71 5.98 -3.06
C CYS A 383 -8.47 5.22 -4.15
N GLY A 384 -9.48 4.47 -3.74
CA GLY A 384 -10.28 3.62 -4.61
C GLY A 384 -9.67 2.23 -4.82
N LEU A 385 -10.13 1.56 -5.87
CA LEU A 385 -9.60 0.26 -6.29
C LEU A 385 -8.18 0.44 -6.86
N ILE A 386 -7.23 -0.37 -6.37
CA ILE A 386 -5.83 -0.34 -6.81
C ILE A 386 -5.50 -1.53 -7.73
N GLY A 387 -6.36 -2.52 -7.76
CA GLY A 387 -6.32 -3.60 -8.74
C GLY A 387 -5.42 -4.77 -8.33
N HIS A 388 -4.25 -4.86 -8.94
CA HIS A 388 -3.43 -6.07 -8.94
C HIS A 388 -2.80 -6.47 -7.60
N ASP A 389 -2.72 -5.58 -6.61
CA ASP A 389 -2.21 -5.90 -5.26
C ASP A 389 -3.29 -6.43 -4.31
N GLY A 390 -4.55 -6.42 -4.77
CA GLY A 390 -5.66 -7.10 -4.13
C GLY A 390 -6.09 -6.50 -2.80
N GLU A 391 -6.70 -7.34 -1.99
CA GLU A 391 -7.43 -6.98 -0.78
C GLU A 391 -6.60 -6.23 0.28
N THR A 392 -5.28 -6.39 0.29
CA THR A 392 -4.41 -5.73 1.26
C THR A 392 -4.02 -4.31 0.87
N HIS A 393 -4.23 -3.91 -0.39
CA HIS A 393 -3.80 -2.62 -0.92
C HIS A 393 -4.93 -1.76 -1.48
N GLN A 394 -6.19 -2.24 -1.48
CA GLN A 394 -7.33 -1.42 -1.90
C GLN A 394 -7.48 -0.18 -1.01
N GLY A 395 -7.56 0.99 -1.61
CA GLY A 395 -7.68 2.27 -0.91
C GLY A 395 -9.14 2.71 -0.75
N ILE A 396 -9.98 1.84 -0.21
CA ILE A 396 -11.45 2.03 -0.18
C ILE A 396 -12.02 2.25 1.21
N TYR A 397 -11.21 2.18 2.27
CA TYR A 397 -11.70 2.25 3.65
C TYR A 397 -11.44 3.60 4.32
N ASP A 398 -10.60 4.45 3.75
CA ASP A 398 -10.17 5.72 4.35
C ASP A 398 -11.29 6.75 4.50
N ASP A 399 -12.27 6.78 3.61
CA ASP A 399 -13.42 7.67 3.75
C ASP A 399 -14.24 7.31 4.99
N GLY A 400 -14.59 6.04 5.19
CA GLY A 400 -15.27 5.56 6.39
C GLY A 400 -14.48 5.84 7.67
N PHE A 401 -13.15 5.70 7.62
CA PHE A 401 -12.21 6.08 8.67
C PHE A 401 -12.40 7.55 9.10
N PHE A 402 -12.41 8.50 8.16
CA PHE A 402 -12.53 9.92 8.48
C PHE A 402 -13.91 10.31 9.02
N TYR A 403 -14.98 9.60 8.67
CA TYR A 403 -16.31 9.90 9.21
C TYR A 403 -16.42 9.68 10.73
N SER A 404 -15.61 8.79 11.29
CA SER A 404 -15.54 8.57 12.74
C SER A 404 -14.64 9.56 13.50
N ILE A 405 -13.86 10.41 12.78
CA ILE A 405 -12.90 11.35 13.38
C ILE A 405 -13.49 12.76 13.43
N PRO A 406 -13.69 13.39 14.60
CA PRO A 406 -14.12 14.79 14.69
C PRO A 406 -13.08 15.76 14.13
N ASN A 407 -13.50 17.01 13.87
CA ASN A 407 -12.61 18.13 13.48
C ASN A 407 -11.78 17.89 12.20
N PHE A 408 -12.19 16.99 11.35
CA PHE A 408 -11.50 16.69 10.10
C PHE A 408 -12.37 17.02 8.90
N THR A 409 -11.81 17.73 7.93
CA THR A 409 -12.41 17.95 6.62
C THR A 409 -11.84 16.93 5.63
N LEU A 410 -12.70 16.30 4.83
CA LEU A 410 -12.32 15.33 3.80
C LEU A 410 -12.77 15.82 2.44
N ALA A 411 -11.86 15.78 1.45
CA ALA A 411 -12.12 16.22 0.09
C ALA A 411 -11.50 15.28 -0.96
N MET A 412 -12.05 15.30 -2.17
CA MET A 412 -11.54 14.52 -3.31
C MET A 412 -11.68 15.30 -4.62
N PRO A 413 -10.57 15.60 -5.33
CA PRO A 413 -10.61 16.30 -6.61
C PRO A 413 -11.06 15.37 -7.74
N LYS A 414 -11.83 15.91 -8.71
CA LYS A 414 -12.15 15.21 -9.95
C LYS A 414 -11.05 15.36 -11.02
N ASP A 415 -10.31 16.47 -10.98
CA ASP A 415 -9.29 16.83 -11.96
C ASP A 415 -8.17 17.70 -11.33
N GLU A 416 -7.19 18.07 -12.15
CA GLU A 416 -6.07 18.93 -11.74
C GLU A 416 -6.53 20.31 -11.24
N ASN A 417 -7.59 20.88 -11.83
CA ASN A 417 -8.11 22.18 -11.40
C ASN A 417 -8.69 22.10 -9.99
N ASP A 418 -9.49 21.06 -9.68
CA ASP A 418 -9.98 20.83 -8.33
C ASP A 418 -8.83 20.57 -7.35
N ALA A 419 -7.79 19.83 -7.77
CA ALA A 419 -6.61 19.60 -6.93
C ALA A 419 -5.92 20.91 -6.55
N LYS A 420 -5.71 21.83 -7.49
CA LYS A 420 -5.15 23.16 -7.24
C LYS A 420 -6.01 23.99 -6.30
N ARG A 421 -7.33 24.01 -6.51
CA ARG A 421 -8.29 24.76 -5.68
C ARG A 421 -8.34 24.21 -4.25
N LEU A 422 -8.36 22.88 -4.08
CA LEU A 422 -8.34 22.24 -2.76
C LEU A 422 -7.01 22.49 -2.05
N PHE A 423 -5.91 22.46 -2.78
CA PHE A 423 -4.59 22.73 -2.23
C PHE A 423 -4.51 24.18 -1.72
N GLU A 424 -4.96 25.15 -2.51
CA GLU A 424 -5.01 26.55 -2.10
C GLU A 424 -5.95 26.76 -0.91
N TYR A 425 -7.11 26.08 -0.89
CA TYR A 425 -7.98 26.08 0.28
C TYR A 425 -7.25 25.54 1.53
N ALA A 426 -6.55 24.41 1.42
CA ALA A 426 -5.83 23.79 2.54
C ALA A 426 -4.74 24.70 3.12
N LYS A 427 -4.04 25.48 2.29
CA LYS A 427 -3.03 26.46 2.76
C LYS A 427 -3.58 27.48 3.75
N HIS A 428 -4.83 27.86 3.60
CA HIS A 428 -5.50 28.85 4.43
C HIS A 428 -6.40 28.24 5.51
N TYR A 429 -6.75 26.97 5.38
CA TYR A 429 -7.60 26.25 6.32
C TYR A 429 -6.80 25.73 7.52
N ARG A 430 -6.75 26.53 8.59
CA ARG A 430 -5.91 26.29 9.77
C ARG A 430 -6.33 25.13 10.66
N HIS A 431 -7.05 24.16 10.11
CA HIS A 431 -7.55 22.95 10.76
C HIS A 431 -7.10 21.69 9.99
N PRO A 432 -7.24 20.50 10.58
CA PRO A 432 -6.88 19.26 9.90
C PRO A 432 -7.76 19.02 8.66
N MET A 433 -7.10 18.71 7.55
CA MET A 433 -7.77 18.40 6.30
C MET A 433 -7.12 17.18 5.64
N ALA A 434 -7.94 16.32 5.03
CA ALA A 434 -7.49 15.23 4.18
C ALA A 434 -7.96 15.47 2.74
N ILE A 435 -7.03 15.38 1.80
CA ILE A 435 -7.32 15.38 0.36
C ILE A 435 -6.96 13.98 -0.15
N ARG A 436 -7.97 13.20 -0.48
CA ARG A 436 -7.79 11.85 -1.03
C ARG A 436 -7.83 11.88 -2.55
N TYR A 437 -7.01 11.07 -3.20
CA TYR A 437 -6.94 11.04 -4.67
C TYR A 437 -6.47 9.68 -5.21
N THR A 438 -6.90 9.38 -6.44
CA THR A 438 -6.37 8.27 -7.21
C THR A 438 -4.96 8.59 -7.71
N PRO A 439 -4.09 7.61 -8.01
CA PRO A 439 -2.72 7.89 -8.48
C PRO A 439 -2.70 8.74 -9.77
N ALA A 440 -3.67 8.51 -10.63
CA ALA A 440 -3.82 9.22 -11.90
C ALA A 440 -5.27 9.17 -12.38
N TYR A 441 -5.60 10.02 -13.35
CA TYR A 441 -6.89 10.01 -14.03
C TYR A 441 -6.74 10.32 -15.52
N LYS A 442 -7.72 9.87 -16.30
CA LYS A 442 -7.80 10.23 -17.72
C LYS A 442 -8.45 11.60 -17.86
N ASN A 443 -7.72 12.55 -18.44
CA ASN A 443 -8.28 13.85 -18.79
C ASN A 443 -9.10 13.72 -20.07
N TYR A 444 -10.35 14.20 -20.04
CA TYR A 444 -11.20 14.29 -21.21
C TYR A 444 -11.06 15.71 -21.79
N ASP A 445 -10.88 15.82 -23.12
CA ASP A 445 -10.66 17.11 -23.80
C ASP A 445 -11.89 18.05 -23.76
N GLU A 446 -13.03 17.55 -23.33
CA GLU A 446 -14.22 18.38 -23.04
C GLU A 446 -13.97 19.15 -21.75
N VAL A 447 -13.67 20.42 -21.86
CA VAL A 447 -13.46 21.34 -20.73
C VAL A 447 -14.77 21.47 -19.95
N ILE A 448 -14.86 20.77 -18.82
CA ILE A 448 -15.82 21.17 -17.79
C ILE A 448 -15.37 22.55 -17.33
N SER A 449 -16.21 23.57 -17.48
CA SER A 449 -15.90 24.97 -17.24
C SER A 449 -15.08 25.14 -15.95
N ILE A 450 -13.91 25.76 -16.08
CA ILE A 450 -13.03 26.09 -14.94
C ILE A 450 -13.83 27.06 -14.05
N ASN A 451 -14.14 26.60 -12.84
CA ASN A 451 -14.75 27.48 -11.85
C ASN A 451 -13.63 28.28 -11.16
N GLU A 452 -13.45 29.53 -11.54
CA GLU A 452 -12.46 30.45 -10.97
C GLU A 452 -12.90 31.08 -9.64
N ALA A 453 -14.14 30.85 -9.22
CA ALA A 453 -14.65 31.39 -7.96
C ALA A 453 -13.90 30.79 -6.75
N PRO A 454 -13.73 31.58 -5.67
CA PRO A 454 -13.20 31.06 -4.42
C PRO A 454 -13.94 29.81 -3.97
N LEU A 455 -13.19 28.79 -3.54
CA LEU A 455 -13.74 27.50 -3.14
C LEU A 455 -14.59 27.69 -1.87
N THR A 456 -15.81 27.17 -1.92
CA THR A 456 -16.71 27.05 -0.77
C THR A 456 -16.97 25.58 -0.49
N ASN A 457 -17.42 25.27 0.73
CA ASN A 457 -17.72 23.89 1.11
C ASN A 457 -19.05 23.38 0.54
N ASN A 458 -19.60 24.05 -0.48
CA ASN A 458 -20.84 23.64 -1.14
C ASN A 458 -20.57 22.61 -2.23
N PHE A 459 -21.55 21.72 -2.45
CA PHE A 459 -21.57 20.89 -3.65
C PHE A 459 -21.70 21.79 -4.91
N GLU A 460 -20.86 21.52 -5.88
CA GLU A 460 -20.81 22.28 -7.13
C GLU A 460 -21.69 21.62 -8.19
N ILE A 461 -22.49 22.43 -8.89
CA ILE A 461 -23.31 21.90 -9.99
C ILE A 461 -22.44 21.89 -11.25
N LEU A 462 -22.22 20.69 -11.81
CA LEU A 462 -21.51 20.49 -13.08
C LEU A 462 -22.46 20.48 -14.28
N GLN A 463 -23.70 20.02 -14.09
CA GLN A 463 -24.74 19.98 -15.08
C GLN A 463 -26.09 20.30 -14.41
N ASN A 464 -26.89 21.17 -15.01
CA ASN A 464 -28.26 21.40 -14.58
C ASN A 464 -29.21 20.51 -15.38
N GLY A 465 -30.09 19.76 -14.69
CA GLY A 465 -31.23 19.13 -15.28
C GLY A 465 -32.30 20.18 -15.72
N LYS A 466 -33.21 19.78 -16.57
CA LYS A 466 -34.35 20.61 -17.01
C LYS A 466 -35.40 20.71 -15.90
N THR A 467 -35.48 19.69 -15.08
CA THR A 467 -36.43 19.58 -13.96
C THR A 467 -35.67 19.32 -12.65
N LYS A 468 -36.43 19.27 -11.54
CA LYS A 468 -35.92 18.83 -10.24
C LYS A 468 -36.21 17.35 -9.96
N LYS A 469 -36.36 16.54 -11.01
CA LYS A 469 -36.66 15.11 -10.87
C LYS A 469 -35.52 14.34 -10.23
N LEU A 470 -34.29 14.49 -10.74
CA LEU A 470 -33.17 13.65 -10.35
C LEU A 470 -31.90 14.46 -10.09
N ALA A 471 -31.29 14.26 -8.92
CA ALA A 471 -29.95 14.71 -8.57
C ALA A 471 -29.00 13.52 -8.54
N LEU A 472 -27.87 13.61 -9.23
CA LEU A 472 -26.73 12.69 -9.12
C LEU A 472 -25.61 13.39 -8.35
N ILE A 473 -25.18 12.82 -7.22
CA ILE A 473 -24.08 13.34 -6.41
C ILE A 473 -22.95 12.34 -6.47
N SER A 474 -21.75 12.80 -6.85
CA SER A 474 -20.55 11.99 -6.88
C SER A 474 -19.28 12.85 -6.68
N MET A 475 -18.11 12.22 -6.67
CA MET A 475 -16.81 12.83 -6.51
C MET A 475 -15.79 12.22 -7.45
N GLY A 476 -14.61 12.83 -7.51
CA GLY A 476 -13.45 12.25 -8.18
C GLY A 476 -13.56 12.12 -9.70
N PRO A 477 -12.60 11.49 -10.36
CA PRO A 477 -12.47 11.48 -11.82
C PRO A 477 -13.63 10.85 -12.61
N HIS A 478 -14.40 9.91 -12.02
CA HIS A 478 -15.56 9.33 -12.70
C HIS A 478 -16.61 10.37 -13.08
N LEU A 479 -16.68 11.51 -12.34
CA LEU A 479 -17.56 12.63 -12.69
C LEU A 479 -17.31 13.16 -14.11
N LEU A 480 -16.05 13.19 -14.57
CA LEU A 480 -15.72 13.66 -15.93
C LEU A 480 -16.43 12.82 -17.01
N SER A 481 -16.43 11.51 -16.82
CA SER A 481 -17.11 10.59 -17.73
C SER A 481 -18.64 10.66 -17.60
N LEU A 482 -19.15 10.79 -16.38
CA LEU A 482 -20.60 10.89 -16.14
C LEU A 482 -21.20 12.15 -16.77
N VAL A 483 -20.57 13.32 -16.62
CA VAL A 483 -21.01 14.57 -17.26
C VAL A 483 -21.05 14.43 -18.77
N SER A 484 -19.99 13.84 -19.37
CA SER A 484 -19.94 13.62 -20.82
C SER A 484 -21.07 12.69 -21.31
N LYS A 485 -21.31 11.57 -20.62
CA LYS A 485 -22.29 10.56 -21.02
C LYS A 485 -23.75 10.97 -20.77
N LEU A 486 -23.99 11.74 -19.73
CA LEU A 486 -25.33 12.15 -19.30
C LEU A 486 -25.75 13.55 -19.80
N LYS A 487 -24.97 14.18 -20.69
CA LYS A 487 -25.21 15.56 -21.16
C LYS A 487 -26.58 15.81 -21.77
N ASN A 488 -27.24 14.78 -22.30
CA ASN A 488 -28.57 14.87 -22.89
C ASN A 488 -29.71 14.44 -21.95
N GLU A 489 -29.36 13.91 -20.77
CA GLU A 489 -30.30 13.40 -19.78
C GLU A 489 -30.81 14.53 -18.86
N ASP A 490 -32.02 14.37 -18.36
CA ASP A 490 -32.61 15.30 -17.39
C ASP A 490 -32.15 14.92 -15.97
N VAL A 491 -30.89 15.27 -15.67
CA VAL A 491 -30.28 15.03 -14.37
C VAL A 491 -29.40 16.21 -13.97
N THR A 492 -29.53 16.66 -12.72
CA THR A 492 -28.61 17.63 -12.14
C THR A 492 -27.44 16.87 -11.52
N ILE A 493 -26.22 17.15 -12.00
CA ILE A 493 -24.99 16.47 -11.53
C ILE A 493 -24.24 17.40 -10.58
N PHE A 494 -24.00 16.91 -9.36
CA PHE A 494 -23.24 17.59 -8.33
C PHE A 494 -21.86 16.96 -8.13
N ASN A 495 -20.84 17.81 -8.03
CA ASN A 495 -19.50 17.45 -7.54
C ASN A 495 -19.48 17.63 -6.01
N ALA A 496 -19.40 16.53 -5.28
CA ALA A 496 -19.17 16.55 -3.84
C ALA A 496 -17.67 16.68 -3.57
N LEU A 497 -17.11 17.84 -3.91
CA LEU A 497 -15.69 18.12 -3.74
C LEU A 497 -15.24 17.94 -2.28
N PHE A 498 -16.09 18.35 -1.32
CA PHE A 498 -15.96 18.04 0.10
C PHE A 498 -16.88 16.87 0.45
N LEU A 499 -16.27 15.75 0.87
CA LEU A 499 -16.99 14.54 1.31
C LEU A 499 -17.47 14.68 2.75
N LYS A 500 -16.66 15.35 3.59
CA LYS A 500 -16.97 15.67 4.98
C LYS A 500 -16.60 17.12 5.27
N GLY A 501 -17.45 17.82 6.01
CA GLY A 501 -17.30 19.26 6.27
C GLY A 501 -17.95 20.13 5.17
N TYR A 502 -18.81 19.54 4.32
CA TYR A 502 -19.64 20.29 3.40
C TYR A 502 -20.69 21.13 4.14
N ASP A 503 -21.10 22.22 3.51
CA ASP A 503 -22.09 23.14 4.07
C ASP A 503 -23.50 22.52 4.06
N GLU A 504 -24.29 22.78 5.10
CA GLU A 504 -25.68 22.33 5.23
C GLU A 504 -26.56 22.77 4.05
N SER A 505 -26.23 23.91 3.41
CA SER A 505 -26.92 24.38 2.21
C SER A 505 -26.81 23.40 1.03
N SER A 506 -25.75 22.59 0.98
CA SER A 506 -25.62 21.50 -0.01
C SER A 506 -26.68 20.43 0.18
N VAL A 507 -26.93 20.02 1.42
CA VAL A 507 -28.01 19.05 1.72
C VAL A 507 -29.37 19.67 1.41
N LYS A 508 -29.60 20.92 1.81
CA LYS A 508 -30.86 21.64 1.55
C LYS A 508 -31.19 21.72 0.07
N LYS A 509 -30.21 21.92 -0.81
CA LYS A 509 -30.44 21.90 -2.27
C LYS A 509 -30.93 20.54 -2.77
N LEU A 510 -30.47 19.45 -2.17
CA LEU A 510 -30.89 18.10 -2.58
C LEU A 510 -32.33 17.79 -2.18
N LEU A 511 -32.87 18.47 -1.16
CA LEU A 511 -34.29 18.31 -0.75
C LEU A 511 -35.28 18.75 -1.81
N GLU A 512 -34.85 19.53 -2.81
CA GLU A 512 -35.69 20.01 -3.91
C GLU A 512 -35.98 18.95 -4.99
N PHE A 513 -35.30 17.80 -4.94
CA PHE A 513 -35.36 16.76 -5.96
C PHE A 513 -36.25 15.60 -5.52
N ASP A 514 -36.98 14.99 -6.48
CA ASP A 514 -37.80 13.80 -6.22
C ASP A 514 -36.94 12.57 -5.96
N TYR A 515 -35.81 12.47 -6.66
CA TYR A 515 -34.83 11.38 -6.55
C TYR A 515 -33.42 11.92 -6.30
N VAL A 516 -32.72 11.31 -5.36
CA VAL A 516 -31.29 11.57 -5.08
C VAL A 516 -30.50 10.29 -5.29
N TYR A 517 -29.55 10.31 -6.22
CA TYR A 517 -28.66 9.20 -6.51
C TYR A 517 -27.27 9.55 -6.00
N ILE A 518 -26.76 8.83 -5.00
CA ILE A 518 -25.45 9.04 -4.38
C ILE A 518 -24.51 7.95 -4.88
N TYR A 519 -23.44 8.36 -5.57
CA TYR A 519 -22.46 7.43 -6.16
C TYR A 519 -21.07 7.70 -5.66
N ASP A 520 -20.43 6.69 -5.02
CA ASP A 520 -19.05 6.70 -4.58
C ASP A 520 -18.29 5.47 -5.10
N PRO A 521 -17.54 5.57 -6.21
CA PRO A 521 -16.74 4.47 -6.73
C PRO A 521 -15.39 4.30 -6.01
N TYR A 522 -15.07 5.15 -5.05
CA TYR A 522 -13.76 5.19 -4.38
C TYR A 522 -13.80 4.80 -2.92
N GLY A 523 -14.98 4.62 -2.35
CA GLY A 523 -15.20 4.27 -0.96
C GLY A 523 -16.19 3.13 -0.78
N VAL A 524 -16.18 2.54 0.41
CA VAL A 524 -17.17 1.53 0.78
C VAL A 524 -18.49 2.18 1.18
N GLU A 525 -19.57 1.43 1.07
CA GLU A 525 -20.93 1.89 1.36
C GLU A 525 -21.13 2.53 2.75
N SER A 526 -20.27 2.21 3.72
CA SER A 526 -20.31 2.83 5.07
C SER A 526 -19.68 4.24 5.14
N GLY A 527 -19.05 4.72 4.05
CA GLY A 527 -18.44 6.03 3.94
C GLY A 527 -19.41 7.15 3.55
N PHE A 528 -19.07 7.88 2.49
CA PHE A 528 -19.82 9.06 2.01
C PHE A 528 -21.29 8.78 1.76
N THR A 529 -21.62 7.68 1.06
CA THR A 529 -23.00 7.36 0.68
C THR A 529 -23.92 7.22 1.89
N SER A 530 -23.51 6.48 2.92
CA SER A 530 -24.29 6.31 4.16
C SER A 530 -24.44 7.61 4.94
N ASN A 531 -23.38 8.40 5.03
CA ASN A 531 -23.40 9.64 5.80
C ASN A 531 -24.25 10.73 5.15
N LEU A 532 -24.15 10.91 3.82
CA LEU A 532 -25.04 11.84 3.12
C LEU A 532 -26.50 11.38 3.15
N THR A 533 -26.76 10.07 3.05
CA THR A 533 -28.11 9.52 3.24
C THR A 533 -28.66 9.85 4.62
N LEU A 534 -27.86 9.68 5.68
CA LEU A 534 -28.27 10.03 7.03
C LEU A 534 -28.58 11.53 7.18
N ASP A 535 -27.79 12.39 6.54
CA ASP A 535 -28.02 13.84 6.59
C ASP A 535 -29.29 14.24 5.83
N LEU A 536 -29.60 13.61 4.69
CA LEU A 536 -30.88 13.80 4.00
C LEU A 536 -32.07 13.39 4.89
N VAL A 537 -31.97 12.25 5.57
CA VAL A 537 -33.02 11.79 6.50
C VAL A 537 -33.20 12.75 7.68
N LYS A 538 -32.11 13.26 8.28
CA LYS A 538 -32.15 14.26 9.36
C LYS A 538 -32.84 15.56 8.91
N HIS A 539 -32.74 15.91 7.64
CA HIS A 539 -33.39 17.07 7.05
C HIS A 539 -34.82 16.77 6.50
N ASN A 540 -35.39 15.62 6.88
CA ASN A 540 -36.75 15.20 6.50
C ASN A 540 -36.94 15.07 4.97
N TYR A 541 -35.94 14.60 4.25
CA TYR A 541 -36.09 14.32 2.82
C TYR A 541 -37.15 13.25 2.60
N THR A 542 -38.12 13.55 1.74
CA THR A 542 -39.30 12.69 1.46
C THR A 542 -39.20 11.98 0.12
N GLY A 543 -38.25 12.34 -0.73
CA GLY A 543 -38.02 11.70 -2.01
C GLY A 543 -37.30 10.34 -1.86
N LYS A 544 -37.00 9.70 -2.98
CA LYS A 544 -36.36 8.40 -2.99
C LYS A 544 -34.83 8.54 -3.11
N ILE A 545 -34.09 7.83 -2.27
CA ILE A 545 -32.63 7.80 -2.28
C ILE A 545 -32.16 6.50 -2.91
N TYR A 546 -31.24 6.61 -3.85
CA TYR A 546 -30.46 5.51 -4.42
C TYR A 546 -29.01 5.68 -4.02
N THR A 547 -28.34 4.59 -3.67
CA THR A 547 -26.92 4.59 -3.32
C THR A 547 -26.18 3.56 -4.15
N LYS A 548 -25.00 3.91 -4.62
CA LYS A 548 -24.10 2.97 -5.28
C LYS A 548 -22.66 3.27 -4.81
N ALA A 549 -22.05 2.29 -4.15
CA ALA A 549 -20.68 2.36 -3.62
C ALA A 549 -20.06 0.96 -3.62
N ILE A 550 -18.79 0.87 -3.33
CA ILE A 550 -18.11 -0.41 -3.17
C ILE A 550 -18.71 -1.14 -1.95
N PRO A 551 -19.18 -2.40 -2.11
CA PRO A 551 -19.72 -3.15 -0.99
C PRO A 551 -18.67 -3.39 0.09
N LEU A 552 -19.09 -3.42 1.37
CA LEU A 552 -18.21 -3.63 2.51
C LEU A 552 -17.72 -5.09 2.56
N LYS A 553 -16.72 -5.39 1.74
CA LYS A 553 -16.03 -6.69 1.68
C LYS A 553 -14.59 -6.52 1.19
N PHE A 554 -13.75 -7.52 1.43
CA PHE A 554 -12.41 -7.57 0.83
C PHE A 554 -12.51 -7.82 -0.68
N ILE A 555 -11.82 -6.99 -1.48
CA ILE A 555 -11.83 -7.07 -2.94
C ILE A 555 -10.52 -7.70 -3.41
N ASN A 556 -10.63 -8.86 -4.03
CA ASN A 556 -9.49 -9.60 -4.57
C ASN A 556 -8.73 -8.80 -5.65
N LYS A 557 -7.52 -9.27 -5.99
CA LYS A 557 -6.71 -8.73 -7.08
C LYS A 557 -7.40 -8.84 -8.45
N GLY A 558 -7.04 -7.95 -9.36
CA GLY A 558 -7.56 -7.94 -10.73
C GLY A 558 -7.33 -6.62 -11.44
N ASN A 559 -7.83 -6.47 -12.66
CA ASN A 559 -7.87 -5.19 -13.35
C ASN A 559 -8.94 -4.29 -12.70
N ILE A 560 -8.65 -2.99 -12.57
CA ILE A 560 -9.56 -2.04 -11.90
C ILE A 560 -10.94 -2.01 -12.59
N LEU A 561 -10.99 -1.88 -13.91
CA LEU A 561 -12.26 -1.84 -14.65
C LEU A 561 -13.06 -3.14 -14.51
N GLU A 562 -12.38 -4.30 -14.54
CA GLU A 562 -13.02 -5.59 -14.29
C GLU A 562 -13.61 -5.66 -12.87
N GLN A 563 -12.89 -5.16 -11.88
CA GLN A 563 -13.38 -5.08 -10.50
C GLN A 563 -14.60 -4.15 -10.39
N GLU A 564 -14.56 -2.97 -11.01
CA GLU A 564 -15.68 -2.03 -11.03
C GLU A 564 -16.94 -2.66 -11.65
N ILE A 565 -16.81 -3.36 -12.79
CA ILE A 565 -17.92 -4.06 -13.45
C ILE A 565 -18.45 -5.19 -12.56
N LEU A 566 -17.58 -6.02 -11.99
CA LEU A 566 -17.98 -7.11 -11.09
C LEU A 566 -18.68 -6.62 -9.83
N LEU A 567 -18.34 -5.44 -9.37
CA LEU A 567 -18.96 -4.80 -8.20
C LEU A 567 -20.18 -3.94 -8.58
N ASN A 568 -20.47 -3.79 -9.88
CA ASN A 568 -21.54 -2.94 -10.41
C ASN A 568 -21.37 -1.47 -9.97
N VAL A 569 -20.13 -0.99 -9.90
CA VAL A 569 -19.78 0.40 -9.55
C VAL A 569 -19.06 1.14 -10.70
N ASP A 570 -19.07 0.58 -11.89
CA ASP A 570 -18.55 1.21 -13.09
C ASP A 570 -19.49 2.34 -13.59
N VAL A 571 -18.92 3.25 -14.38
CA VAL A 571 -19.66 4.41 -14.91
C VAL A 571 -20.86 3.99 -15.79
N GLU A 572 -20.73 2.92 -16.58
CA GLU A 572 -21.81 2.48 -17.47
C GLU A 572 -23.03 1.99 -16.67
N SER A 573 -22.78 1.26 -15.59
CA SER A 573 -23.85 0.82 -14.66
C SER A 573 -24.62 2.01 -14.09
N VAL A 574 -23.92 3.10 -13.73
CA VAL A 574 -24.57 4.32 -13.21
C VAL A 574 -25.36 5.04 -14.29
N VAL A 575 -24.80 5.16 -15.50
CA VAL A 575 -25.52 5.77 -16.65
C VAL A 575 -26.82 5.03 -16.92
N ASN A 576 -26.78 3.69 -16.95
CA ASN A 576 -27.96 2.87 -17.16
C ASN A 576 -29.02 3.05 -16.05
N ASP A 577 -28.59 3.13 -14.78
CA ASP A 577 -29.50 3.40 -13.66
C ASP A 577 -30.17 4.78 -13.80
N ILE A 578 -29.41 5.82 -14.12
CA ILE A 578 -29.92 7.19 -14.30
C ILE A 578 -30.93 7.25 -15.44
N ILE A 579 -30.62 6.64 -16.60
CA ILE A 579 -31.56 6.58 -17.75
C ILE A 579 -32.85 5.85 -17.34
N LYS A 580 -32.74 4.73 -16.65
CA LYS A 580 -33.89 3.97 -16.16
C LYS A 580 -34.78 4.82 -15.24
N ILE A 581 -34.19 5.50 -14.24
CA ILE A 581 -34.92 6.36 -13.30
C ILE A 581 -35.59 7.52 -14.03
N ASN A 582 -34.96 8.10 -15.05
CA ASN A 582 -35.54 9.17 -15.85
C ASN A 582 -36.77 8.72 -16.66
N HIS A 583 -36.80 7.46 -17.11
CA HIS A 583 -37.87 6.92 -17.91
C HIS A 583 -38.94 6.18 -17.09
N GLU A 584 -38.71 5.87 -15.82
CA GLU A 584 -39.71 5.43 -14.87
C GLU A 584 -40.59 6.66 -14.49
N SER A 585 -41.80 6.75 -15.08
CA SER A 585 -42.77 7.84 -14.86
C SER A 585 -43.59 7.61 -13.59
#